data_b11c289fca8d626df2ae5b43957b4589
#
_entry.id   b11c289fca8d626df2ae5b43957b4589
#
_cell.length_a   1.000
_cell.length_b   1.000
_cell.length_c   1.000
_cell.angle_alpha   90.00
_cell.angle_beta   90.00
_cell.angle_gamma   90.00
#
_symmetry.space_group_name_H-M   'P 1'
#
loop_
_entity.id
_entity.type
_entity.pdbx_description
1 polymer ?
#
loop_
_entity_poly.entity_id
_entity_poly.type
_entity_poly.pdbx_seq_one_letter_code
_entity_poly.pdbx_strand_id
1 'polypeptide(L)'
;MNDKCAAGTGRFLEVMARVLETDIGRLADLAKTADSVVDISNTCTVFAESEVISRLASGVKPSNIAAGIHESVARRVAGLVKRVGVNPTIVLTGGVAQNQGIVSALAYELKHPVIVAPSCQITGAIGAGLLALREVNAERSAGKIQ
;
A
#
# COMPACT_ATOMS: atom_id res chain seq x y z
N MET A 1 8.98 4.96 -11.01
CA MET A 1 9.60 4.86 -9.67
C MET A 1 8.89 5.83 -8.75
N ASN A 2 8.60 5.43 -7.53
CA ASN A 2 7.97 6.31 -6.56
C ASN A 2 8.94 7.45 -6.18
N ASP A 3 8.38 8.63 -5.90
CA ASP A 3 9.12 9.72 -5.29
C ASP A 3 9.55 9.34 -3.85
N LYS A 4 10.45 10.09 -3.28
CA LYS A 4 11.03 9.83 -1.95
C LYS A 4 10.07 10.16 -0.79
N CYS A 5 8.75 10.06 -1.00
CA CYS A 5 7.72 10.45 -0.05
C CYS A 5 7.05 9.22 0.59
N ALA A 6 6.87 9.24 1.91
CA ALA A 6 6.21 8.17 2.65
C ALA A 6 4.69 8.09 2.39
N ALA A 7 4.06 9.16 1.89
CA ALA A 7 2.65 9.15 1.55
C ALA A 7 2.38 8.08 0.48
N GLY A 8 1.42 7.20 0.74
CA GLY A 8 1.12 6.04 -0.12
C GLY A 8 1.97 4.80 0.13
N THR A 9 2.79 4.79 1.17
CA THR A 9 3.60 3.63 1.60
C THR A 9 3.09 3.04 2.91
N GLY A 10 3.63 1.88 3.30
CA GLY A 10 3.33 1.27 4.60
C GLY A 10 3.63 2.20 5.77
N ARG A 11 4.67 3.02 5.68
CA ARG A 11 5.02 4.00 6.71
C ARG A 11 3.92 5.04 6.95
N PHE A 12 3.24 5.48 5.90
CA PHE A 12 2.08 6.36 6.03
C PHE A 12 0.97 5.70 6.85
N LEU A 13 0.64 4.44 6.52
CA LEU A 13 -0.38 3.69 7.24
C LEU A 13 -0.02 3.45 8.71
N GLU A 14 1.26 3.19 9.02
CA GLU A 14 1.74 3.05 10.40
C GLU A 14 1.54 4.34 11.21
N VAL A 15 1.84 5.51 10.63
CA VAL A 15 1.63 6.80 11.29
C VAL A 15 0.14 7.02 11.54
N MET A 16 -0.69 6.79 10.52
CA MET A 16 -2.15 6.98 10.64
C MET A 16 -2.78 6.01 11.64
N ALA A 17 -2.36 4.75 11.67
CA ALA A 17 -2.83 3.76 12.65
C ALA A 17 -2.51 4.22 14.08
N ARG A 18 -1.30 4.74 14.31
CA ARG A 18 -0.90 5.29 15.62
C ARG A 18 -1.78 6.46 16.05
N VAL A 19 -2.06 7.40 15.14
CA VAL A 19 -2.92 8.56 15.44
C VAL A 19 -4.35 8.13 15.75
N LEU A 20 -4.83 7.06 15.09
CA LEU A 20 -6.15 6.49 15.34
C LEU A 20 -6.17 5.50 16.52
N GLU A 21 -5.06 5.40 17.28
CA GLU A 21 -4.91 4.50 18.43
C GLU A 21 -5.26 3.03 18.10
N THR A 22 -4.87 2.58 16.90
CA THR A 22 -5.11 1.23 16.40
C THR A 22 -3.85 0.61 15.81
N ASP A 23 -3.90 -0.71 15.55
CA ASP A 23 -2.84 -1.41 14.84
C ASP A 23 -3.03 -1.31 13.33
N ILE A 24 -1.93 -1.31 12.58
CA ILE A 24 -1.96 -1.30 11.12
C ILE A 24 -2.76 -2.49 10.54
N GLY A 25 -2.72 -3.65 11.21
CA GLY A 25 -3.50 -4.83 10.84
C GLY A 25 -5.01 -4.65 11.03
N ARG A 26 -5.42 -3.82 12.00
CA ARG A 26 -6.83 -3.52 12.30
C ARG A 26 -7.39 -2.33 11.54
N LEU A 27 -6.53 -1.54 10.90
CA LEU A 27 -6.94 -0.33 10.21
C LEU A 27 -7.98 -0.60 9.12
N ALA A 28 -7.85 -1.73 8.41
CA ALA A 28 -8.81 -2.15 7.40
C ALA A 28 -10.17 -2.53 7.99
N ASP A 29 -10.18 -3.20 9.15
CA ASP A 29 -11.43 -3.58 9.83
C ASP A 29 -12.13 -2.36 10.42
N LEU A 30 -11.37 -1.40 10.95
CA LEU A 30 -11.91 -0.12 11.39
C LEU A 30 -12.60 0.61 10.23
N ALA A 31 -11.96 0.67 9.06
CA ALA A 31 -12.53 1.31 7.88
C ALA A 31 -13.82 0.65 7.38
N LYS A 32 -13.99 -0.67 7.54
CA LYS A 32 -15.23 -1.38 7.15
C LYS A 32 -16.46 -0.94 7.94
N THR A 33 -16.27 -0.37 9.13
CA THR A 33 -17.36 0.13 9.98
C THR A 33 -17.72 1.59 9.69
N ALA A 34 -17.13 2.19 8.65
CA ALA A 34 -17.41 3.56 8.26
C ALA A 34 -18.82 3.70 7.68
N ASP A 35 -19.49 4.78 8.05
CA ASP A 35 -20.79 5.19 7.47
C ASP A 35 -20.62 6.30 6.43
N SER A 36 -19.46 6.91 6.39
CA SER A 36 -19.06 7.90 5.38
C SER A 36 -17.53 7.88 5.19
N VAL A 37 -17.05 8.49 4.13
CA VAL A 37 -15.63 8.63 3.84
C VAL A 37 -15.22 10.09 3.99
N VAL A 38 -14.19 10.33 4.79
CA VAL A 38 -13.62 11.66 5.00
C VAL A 38 -12.43 11.87 4.08
N ASP A 39 -12.44 12.90 3.26
CA ASP A 39 -11.30 13.20 2.41
C ASP A 39 -10.06 13.56 3.26
N ILE A 40 -8.97 12.86 3.03
CA ILE A 40 -7.68 13.05 3.71
C ILE A 40 -6.60 13.37 2.67
N SER A 41 -5.83 14.41 2.94
CA SER A 41 -4.72 14.82 2.09
C SER A 41 -3.67 13.70 1.97
N ASN A 42 -3.16 13.50 0.75
CA ASN A 42 -2.10 12.52 0.46
C ASN A 42 -0.79 13.16 -0.01
N THR A 43 -0.66 14.47 0.13
CA THR A 43 0.52 15.21 -0.35
C THR A 43 1.73 14.96 0.53
N CYS A 44 1.56 15.02 1.84
CA CYS A 44 2.64 14.83 2.81
C CYS A 44 2.10 14.15 4.08
N THR A 45 2.84 13.18 4.60
CA THR A 45 2.47 12.43 5.82
C THR A 45 2.26 13.35 7.03
N VAL A 46 3.10 14.38 7.19
CA VAL A 46 3.00 15.33 8.32
C VAL A 46 1.72 16.15 8.26
N PHE A 47 1.34 16.62 7.07
CA PHE A 47 0.09 17.37 6.90
C PHE A 47 -1.13 16.47 7.09
N ALA A 48 -1.09 15.24 6.57
CA ALA A 48 -2.15 14.28 6.78
C ALA A 48 -2.32 13.90 8.26
N GLU A 49 -1.21 13.76 9.01
CA GLU A 49 -1.24 13.50 10.45
C GLU A 49 -1.94 14.64 11.19
N SER A 50 -1.55 15.88 10.93
CA SER A 50 -2.17 17.06 11.53
C SER A 50 -3.65 17.18 11.17
N GLU A 51 -4.01 16.87 9.93
CA GLU A 51 -5.39 16.86 9.47
C GLU A 51 -6.21 15.79 10.19
N VAL A 52 -5.71 14.56 10.31
CA VAL A 52 -6.38 13.47 11.03
C VAL A 52 -6.62 13.83 12.49
N ILE A 53 -5.62 14.40 13.18
CA ILE A 53 -5.75 14.87 14.55
C ILE A 53 -6.86 15.94 14.65
N SER A 54 -6.89 16.91 13.73
CA SER A 54 -7.93 17.94 13.68
C SER A 54 -9.32 17.36 13.45
N ARG A 55 -9.47 16.38 12.57
CA ARG A 55 -10.75 15.69 12.32
C ARG A 55 -11.23 14.93 13.54
N LEU A 56 -10.32 14.21 14.25
CA LEU A 56 -10.65 13.54 15.52
C LEU A 56 -11.11 14.54 16.58
N ALA A 57 -10.38 15.65 16.75
CA ALA A 57 -10.74 16.70 17.69
C ALA A 57 -12.10 17.35 17.37
N SER A 58 -12.52 17.36 16.10
CA SER A 58 -13.82 17.83 15.64
C SER A 58 -14.94 16.77 15.77
N GLY A 59 -14.67 15.63 16.38
CA GLY A 59 -15.65 14.57 16.64
C GLY A 59 -15.95 13.66 15.42
N VAL A 60 -15.12 13.70 14.37
CA VAL A 60 -15.26 12.77 13.24
C VAL A 60 -14.93 11.36 13.68
N LYS A 61 -15.77 10.40 13.30
CA LYS A 61 -15.58 8.98 13.67
C LYS A 61 -14.23 8.44 13.14
N PRO A 62 -13.44 7.74 13.97
CA PRO A 62 -12.19 7.12 13.53
C PRO A 62 -12.36 6.18 12.33
N SER A 63 -13.48 5.48 12.22
CA SER A 63 -13.81 4.61 11.08
C SER A 63 -13.90 5.38 9.76
N ASN A 64 -14.52 6.55 9.76
CA ASN A 64 -14.69 7.40 8.59
C ASN A 64 -13.34 7.97 8.12
N ILE A 65 -12.49 8.32 9.09
CA ILE A 65 -11.11 8.75 8.83
C ILE A 65 -10.30 7.59 8.26
N ALA A 66 -10.41 6.39 8.85
CA ALA A 66 -9.72 5.20 8.36
C ALA A 66 -10.11 4.86 6.90
N ALA A 67 -11.39 4.96 6.55
CA ALA A 67 -11.85 4.81 5.17
C ALA A 67 -11.21 5.84 4.23
N GLY A 68 -11.18 7.11 4.64
CA GLY A 68 -10.54 8.19 3.88
C GLY A 68 -9.03 7.99 3.69
N ILE A 69 -8.33 7.47 4.70
CA ILE A 69 -6.92 7.10 4.61
C ILE A 69 -6.70 6.03 3.51
N HIS A 70 -7.53 4.98 3.48
CA HIS A 70 -7.43 3.94 2.45
C HIS A 70 -7.66 4.50 1.05
N GLU A 71 -8.70 5.31 0.86
CA GLU A 71 -8.96 5.95 -0.44
C GLU A 71 -7.83 6.90 -0.86
N SER A 72 -7.32 7.70 0.06
CA SER A 72 -6.23 8.63 -0.18
C SER A 72 -4.98 7.91 -0.71
N VAL A 73 -4.58 6.82 -0.06
CA VAL A 73 -3.46 5.99 -0.52
C VAL A 73 -3.76 5.34 -1.87
N ALA A 74 -4.96 4.79 -2.04
CA ALA A 74 -5.35 4.14 -3.28
C ALA A 74 -5.37 5.11 -4.46
N ARG A 75 -5.92 6.32 -4.30
CA ARG A 75 -5.92 7.37 -5.33
C ARG A 75 -4.49 7.75 -5.74
N ARG A 76 -3.58 7.89 -4.77
CA ARG A 76 -2.18 8.20 -5.06
C ARG A 76 -1.49 7.10 -5.86
N VAL A 77 -1.62 5.85 -5.41
CA VAL A 77 -1.02 4.69 -6.09
C VAL A 77 -1.64 4.51 -7.48
N ALA A 78 -2.96 4.58 -7.59
CA ALA A 78 -3.66 4.50 -8.88
C ALA A 78 -3.20 5.59 -9.86
N GLY A 79 -2.96 6.81 -9.37
CA GLY A 79 -2.39 7.89 -10.19
C GLY A 79 -1.01 7.56 -10.75
N LEU A 80 -0.16 6.87 -9.98
CA LEU A 80 1.15 6.40 -10.45
C LEU A 80 1.01 5.27 -11.47
N VAL A 81 0.13 4.30 -11.21
CA VAL A 81 -0.14 3.17 -12.12
C VAL A 81 -0.70 3.67 -13.46
N LYS A 82 -1.64 4.61 -13.44
CA LYS A 82 -2.23 5.19 -14.65
C LYS A 82 -1.21 5.90 -15.55
N ARG A 83 -0.14 6.48 -14.97
CA ARG A 83 0.95 7.10 -15.77
C ARG A 83 1.78 6.08 -16.56
N VAL A 84 1.90 4.86 -16.05
CA VAL A 84 2.64 3.77 -16.71
C VAL A 84 1.74 3.03 -17.70
N GLY A 85 0.42 3.17 -17.54
CA GLY A 85 -0.59 2.42 -18.26
C GLY A 85 -1.11 1.23 -17.43
N VAL A 86 -2.43 1.13 -17.35
CA VAL A 86 -3.09 0.01 -16.67
C VAL A 86 -3.16 -1.18 -17.63
N ASN A 87 -2.43 -2.24 -17.29
CA ASN A 87 -2.47 -3.48 -18.06
C ASN A 87 -2.88 -4.63 -17.11
N PRO A 88 -4.01 -5.29 -17.30
CA PRO A 88 -4.36 -6.49 -16.57
C PRO A 88 -3.35 -7.61 -16.88
N THR A 89 -2.82 -8.35 -15.96
CA THR A 89 -3.18 -8.60 -14.57
C THR A 89 -2.43 -7.67 -13.61
N ILE A 90 -3.13 -7.05 -12.66
CA ILE A 90 -2.51 -6.17 -11.67
C ILE A 90 -2.19 -6.99 -10.42
N VAL A 91 -0.92 -7.05 -10.07
CA VAL A 91 -0.43 -7.76 -8.88
C VAL A 91 0.14 -6.77 -7.88
N LEU A 92 -0.31 -6.86 -6.62
CA LEU A 92 0.20 -6.06 -5.51
C LEU A 92 1.16 -6.89 -4.66
N THR A 93 2.32 -6.31 -4.36
CA THR A 93 3.37 -6.91 -3.51
C THR A 93 3.77 -5.95 -2.39
N GLY A 94 4.58 -6.44 -1.45
CA GLY A 94 5.02 -5.66 -0.29
C GLY A 94 4.05 -5.78 0.90
N GLY A 95 4.46 -5.21 2.05
CA GLY A 95 3.69 -5.29 3.30
C GLY A 95 2.28 -4.67 3.20
N VAL A 96 2.11 -3.62 2.40
CA VAL A 96 0.82 -2.95 2.20
C VAL A 96 -0.21 -3.88 1.55
N ALA A 97 0.23 -4.87 0.78
CA ALA A 97 -0.65 -5.86 0.15
C ALA A 97 -1.42 -6.73 1.16
N GLN A 98 -0.97 -6.79 2.41
CA GLN A 98 -1.70 -7.49 3.49
C GLN A 98 -2.92 -6.70 3.98
N ASN A 99 -2.99 -5.40 3.71
CA ASN A 99 -4.13 -4.59 4.10
C ASN A 99 -5.24 -4.69 3.05
N GLN A 100 -6.29 -5.46 3.36
CA GLN A 100 -7.42 -5.68 2.45
C GLN A 100 -8.20 -4.40 2.11
N GLY A 101 -8.18 -3.40 2.98
CA GLY A 101 -8.77 -2.08 2.72
C GLY A 101 -8.06 -1.38 1.55
N ILE A 102 -6.72 -1.43 1.53
CA ILE A 102 -5.93 -0.88 0.41
C ILE A 102 -6.15 -1.68 -0.88
N VAL A 103 -6.19 -3.01 -0.80
CA VAL A 103 -6.44 -3.86 -1.98
C VAL A 103 -7.78 -3.52 -2.62
N SER A 104 -8.83 -3.42 -1.80
CA SER A 104 -10.20 -3.11 -2.25
C SER A 104 -10.29 -1.68 -2.82
N ALA A 105 -9.73 -0.69 -2.11
CA ALA A 105 -9.73 0.70 -2.55
C ALA A 105 -8.94 0.89 -3.86
N LEU A 106 -7.80 0.20 -4.00
CA LEU A 106 -6.99 0.24 -5.21
C LEU A 106 -7.70 -0.42 -6.40
N ALA A 107 -8.37 -1.55 -6.18
CA ALA A 107 -9.17 -2.22 -7.22
C ALA A 107 -10.32 -1.31 -7.70
N TYR A 108 -10.98 -0.60 -6.79
CA TYR A 108 -12.01 0.38 -7.09
C TYR A 108 -11.47 1.55 -7.94
N GLU A 109 -10.34 2.13 -7.53
CA GLU A 109 -9.71 3.26 -8.23
C GLU A 109 -9.19 2.90 -9.64
N LEU A 110 -8.68 1.68 -9.81
CA LEU A 110 -8.17 1.19 -11.08
C LEU A 110 -9.25 0.60 -11.97
N LYS A 111 -10.43 0.33 -11.42
CA LYS A 111 -11.54 -0.39 -12.08
C LYS A 111 -11.12 -1.77 -12.62
N HIS A 112 -10.18 -2.40 -11.96
CA HIS A 112 -9.65 -3.72 -12.28
C HIS A 112 -9.38 -4.51 -11.00
N PRO A 113 -9.53 -5.84 -11.03
CA PRO A 113 -9.13 -6.68 -9.92
C PRO A 113 -7.64 -6.50 -9.60
N VAL A 114 -7.32 -6.44 -8.31
CA VAL A 114 -5.94 -6.42 -7.79
C VAL A 114 -5.69 -7.73 -7.07
N ILE A 115 -4.71 -8.49 -7.53
CA ILE A 115 -4.31 -9.78 -6.96
C ILE A 115 -3.17 -9.55 -5.99
N VAL A 116 -3.28 -10.09 -4.79
CA VAL A 116 -2.17 -10.09 -3.83
C VAL A 116 -1.24 -11.26 -4.15
N ALA A 117 0.04 -10.97 -4.34
CA ALA A 117 1.02 -12.03 -4.61
C ALA A 117 1.14 -12.99 -3.41
N PRO A 118 1.28 -14.30 -3.64
CA PRO A 118 1.70 -15.21 -2.59
C PRO A 118 3.02 -14.72 -1.95
N SER A 119 3.13 -14.82 -0.62
CA SER A 119 4.30 -14.31 0.11
C SER A 119 4.67 -12.86 -0.23
N CYS A 120 3.66 -12.00 -0.35
CA CYS A 120 3.76 -10.64 -0.88
C CYS A 120 4.86 -9.79 -0.23
N GLN A 121 5.19 -10.02 1.05
CA GLN A 121 6.22 -9.27 1.77
C GLN A 121 7.65 -9.61 1.32
N ILE A 122 7.90 -10.83 0.88
CA ILE A 122 9.23 -11.32 0.53
C ILE A 122 9.41 -11.59 -0.97
N THR A 123 8.49 -11.12 -1.79
CA THR A 123 8.55 -11.29 -3.26
C THR A 123 9.87 -10.80 -3.85
N GLY A 124 10.39 -9.67 -3.35
CA GLY A 124 11.69 -9.15 -3.77
C GLY A 124 12.85 -10.08 -3.42
N ALA A 125 12.85 -10.66 -2.21
CA ALA A 125 13.87 -11.61 -1.79
C ALA A 125 13.80 -12.91 -2.61
N ILE A 126 12.61 -13.43 -2.88
CA ILE A 126 12.41 -14.59 -3.74
C ILE A 126 12.94 -14.29 -5.15
N GLY A 127 12.60 -13.16 -5.72
CA GLY A 127 13.09 -12.75 -7.04
C GLY A 127 14.60 -12.62 -7.10
N ALA A 128 15.21 -12.00 -6.11
CA ALA A 128 16.68 -11.89 -6.00
C ALA A 128 17.35 -13.27 -5.90
N GLY A 129 16.79 -14.17 -5.09
CA GLY A 129 17.30 -15.55 -4.98
C GLY A 129 17.22 -16.33 -6.28
N LEU A 130 16.11 -16.19 -7.03
CA LEU A 130 15.94 -16.83 -8.34
C LEU A 130 16.94 -16.27 -9.38
N LEU A 131 17.18 -14.97 -9.38
CA LEU A 131 18.14 -14.34 -10.27
C LEU A 131 19.57 -14.81 -9.94
N ALA A 132 19.95 -14.84 -8.66
CA ALA A 132 21.25 -15.34 -8.22
C ALA A 132 21.47 -16.82 -8.61
N LEU A 133 20.46 -17.67 -8.39
CA LEU A 133 20.52 -19.08 -8.79
C LEU A 133 20.70 -19.26 -10.29
N ARG A 134 20.00 -18.44 -11.09
CA ARG A 134 20.13 -18.44 -12.55
C ARG A 134 21.56 -18.08 -13.00
N GLU A 135 22.15 -17.06 -12.36
CA GLU A 135 23.52 -16.61 -12.66
C GLU A 135 24.55 -17.68 -12.31
N VAL A 136 24.49 -18.25 -11.10
CA VAL A 136 25.37 -19.35 -10.67
C VAL A 136 25.28 -20.55 -11.63
N ASN A 137 24.07 -20.94 -12.03
CA ASN A 137 23.91 -22.05 -12.98
C ASN A 137 24.49 -21.73 -14.35
N ALA A 138 24.37 -20.50 -14.83
CA ALA A 138 24.98 -20.06 -16.08
C ALA A 138 26.51 -20.10 -16.03
N GLU A 139 27.11 -19.65 -14.92
CA GLU A 139 28.56 -19.68 -14.72
C GLU A 139 29.11 -21.10 -14.58
N ARG A 140 28.36 -21.99 -13.89
CA ARG A 140 28.72 -23.43 -13.82
C ARG A 140 28.69 -24.07 -15.21
N SER A 141 27.66 -23.79 -15.99
CA SER A 141 27.54 -24.32 -17.36
C SER A 141 28.64 -23.78 -18.28
N ALA A 142 29.16 -22.59 -18.02
CA ALA A 142 30.29 -22.00 -18.73
C ALA A 142 31.67 -22.42 -18.20
N GLY A 143 31.73 -23.30 -17.17
CA GLY A 143 32.98 -23.76 -16.56
C GLY A 143 33.77 -22.72 -15.78
N LYS A 144 33.11 -21.62 -15.38
CA LYS A 144 33.75 -20.50 -14.68
C LYS A 144 33.83 -20.71 -13.16
N ILE A 145 32.95 -21.54 -12.60
CA ILE A 145 32.91 -21.92 -11.19
C ILE A 145 32.64 -23.41 -11.04
N GLN A 146 33.21 -24.05 -9.99
CA GLN A 146 32.99 -25.45 -9.63
C GLN A 146 31.85 -25.59 -8.61
#